data_0265f63b48059b67152f921699722c4d
#
_entry.id   0265f63b48059b67152f921699722c4d
#
_cell.length_a   1.000
_cell.length_b   1.000
_cell.length_c   1.000
_cell.angle_alpha   90.00
_cell.angle_beta   90.00
_cell.angle_gamma   90.00
#
_symmetry.space_group_name_H-M   'P 1'
#
loop_
_entity.id
_entity.type
_entity.pdbx_description
1 polymer ?
#
loop_
_entity_poly.entity_id
_entity_poly.type
_entity_poly.pdbx_seq_one_letter_code
_entity_poly.pdbx_strand_id
1 'polypeptide(L)'
;MTKKQKKMLWRIVITAVMLIALHFLPITGIAQLIAYLAAYAVIGYDILRKAGKGIANGQPFDENFLMALATLGAFFLAIWTKSGDYVEGIAVMLFYQIGELFQSYAVGKSRRNISALMDIRPDYANIETDGKLEQVDPDEVAVGSVIVVQPGEKVPLDGIIVEGEAS
;
A
#
# COMPACT_ATOMS: atom_id res chain seq x y z
N MET A 1 3.97 -6.85 -5.99
CA MET A 1 2.67 -6.72 -5.28
C MET A 1 2.70 -7.54 -4.01
N THR A 2 2.28 -6.94 -2.90
CA THR A 2 2.15 -7.63 -1.61
C THR A 2 0.94 -8.57 -1.60
N LYS A 3 0.88 -9.50 -0.62
CA LYS A 3 -0.30 -10.39 -0.45
C LYS A 3 -1.60 -9.59 -0.26
N LYS A 4 -1.53 -8.45 0.46
CA LYS A 4 -2.66 -7.54 0.67
C LYS A 4 -3.14 -6.91 -0.64
N GLN A 5 -2.22 -6.42 -1.47
CA GLN A 5 -2.53 -5.83 -2.78
C GLN A 5 -3.13 -6.86 -3.74
N LYS A 6 -2.61 -8.09 -3.76
CA LYS A 6 -3.20 -9.19 -4.57
C LYS A 6 -4.63 -9.50 -4.13
N LYS A 7 -4.89 -9.56 -2.82
CA LYS A 7 -6.24 -9.78 -2.30
C LYS A 7 -7.20 -8.66 -2.70
N MET A 8 -6.76 -7.41 -2.65
CA MET A 8 -7.55 -6.25 -3.08
C MET A 8 -7.83 -6.32 -4.58
N LEU A 9 -6.84 -6.64 -5.40
CA LEU A 9 -7.01 -6.82 -6.85
C LEU A 9 -8.06 -7.90 -7.18
N TRP A 10 -8.00 -9.07 -6.52
CA TRP A 10 -8.98 -10.13 -6.71
C TRP A 10 -10.41 -9.68 -6.34
N ARG A 11 -10.56 -8.94 -5.26
CA ARG A 11 -11.87 -8.39 -4.87
C ARG A 11 -12.41 -7.42 -5.92
N ILE A 12 -11.56 -6.54 -6.46
CA ILE A 12 -11.91 -5.61 -7.55
C ILE A 12 -12.37 -6.40 -8.78
N VAL A 13 -11.61 -7.40 -9.20
CA VAL A 13 -11.94 -8.23 -10.37
C VAL A 13 -13.25 -8.98 -10.16
N ILE A 14 -13.43 -9.63 -9.01
CA ILE A 14 -14.66 -10.37 -8.69
C ILE A 14 -15.87 -9.44 -8.72
N THR A 15 -15.76 -8.26 -8.11
CA THR A 15 -16.86 -7.28 -8.09
C THR A 15 -17.19 -6.76 -9.47
N ALA A 16 -16.18 -6.46 -10.29
CA ALA A 16 -16.38 -6.02 -11.67
C ALA A 16 -17.10 -7.10 -12.51
N VAL A 17 -16.68 -8.36 -12.37
CA VAL A 17 -17.35 -9.48 -13.04
C VAL A 17 -18.79 -9.65 -12.55
N MET A 18 -19.03 -9.54 -11.25
CA MET A 18 -20.38 -9.59 -10.68
C MET A 18 -21.27 -8.47 -11.23
N LEU A 19 -20.78 -7.25 -11.33
CA LEU A 19 -21.53 -6.11 -11.87
C LEU A 19 -21.90 -6.35 -13.34
N ILE A 20 -20.95 -6.82 -14.14
CA ILE A 20 -21.20 -7.13 -15.56
C ILE A 20 -22.25 -8.27 -15.67
N ALA A 21 -22.09 -9.33 -14.90
CA ALA A 21 -23.03 -10.45 -14.91
C ALA A 21 -24.44 -10.01 -14.48
N LEU A 22 -24.56 -9.20 -13.43
CA LEU A 22 -25.83 -8.71 -12.93
C LEU A 22 -26.52 -7.74 -13.90
N HIS A 23 -25.73 -7.01 -14.68
CA HIS A 23 -26.28 -6.14 -15.73
C HIS A 23 -26.99 -6.93 -16.84
N PHE A 24 -26.47 -8.10 -17.19
CA PHE A 24 -27.05 -8.94 -18.23
C PHE A 24 -28.12 -9.92 -17.74
N LEU A 25 -28.21 -10.16 -16.42
CA LEU A 25 -29.18 -11.08 -15.84
C LEU A 25 -30.52 -10.34 -15.62
N PRO A 26 -31.66 -10.91 -16.07
CA PRO A 26 -32.98 -10.33 -15.85
C PRO A 26 -33.50 -10.61 -14.43
N ILE A 27 -32.73 -10.16 -13.42
CA ILE A 27 -33.12 -10.29 -12.02
C ILE A 27 -33.80 -9.00 -11.58
N THR A 28 -34.94 -9.11 -10.94
CA THR A 28 -35.74 -7.99 -10.46
C THR A 28 -36.17 -8.15 -9.01
N GLY A 29 -36.55 -7.06 -8.36
CA GLY A 29 -37.08 -7.06 -7.00
C GLY A 29 -36.03 -7.35 -5.93
N ILE A 30 -36.42 -8.11 -4.90
CA ILE A 30 -35.59 -8.40 -3.73
C ILE A 30 -34.34 -9.21 -4.11
N ALA A 31 -34.43 -10.12 -5.06
CA ALA A 31 -33.30 -10.90 -5.55
C ALA A 31 -32.21 -10.00 -6.16
N GLN A 32 -32.57 -8.98 -6.91
CA GLN A 32 -31.67 -7.98 -7.44
C GLN A 32 -30.98 -7.21 -6.30
N LEU A 33 -31.75 -6.73 -5.33
CA LEU A 33 -31.21 -6.00 -4.18
C LEU A 33 -30.18 -6.87 -3.41
N ILE A 34 -30.50 -8.13 -3.13
CA ILE A 34 -29.59 -9.03 -2.42
C ILE A 34 -28.31 -9.28 -3.22
N ALA A 35 -28.41 -9.47 -4.53
CA ALA A 35 -27.26 -9.70 -5.40
C ALA A 35 -26.33 -8.47 -5.44
N TYR A 36 -26.86 -7.28 -5.57
CA TYR A 36 -26.06 -6.04 -5.53
C TYR A 36 -25.50 -5.73 -4.15
N LEU A 37 -26.21 -6.03 -3.07
CA LEU A 37 -25.69 -5.91 -1.70
C LEU A 37 -24.53 -6.87 -1.48
N ALA A 38 -24.58 -8.08 -2.02
CA ALA A 38 -23.46 -9.02 -1.96
C ALA A 38 -22.23 -8.48 -2.68
N ALA A 39 -22.40 -7.93 -3.88
CA ALA A 39 -21.30 -7.28 -4.61
C ALA A 39 -20.72 -6.07 -3.84
N TYR A 40 -21.55 -5.24 -3.26
CA TYR A 40 -21.15 -4.13 -2.41
C TYR A 40 -20.36 -4.61 -1.17
N ALA A 41 -20.81 -5.65 -0.52
CA ALA A 41 -20.10 -6.23 0.63
C ALA A 41 -18.72 -6.77 0.25
N VAL A 42 -18.58 -7.39 -0.91
CA VAL A 42 -17.28 -7.89 -1.40
C VAL A 42 -16.30 -6.74 -1.60
N ILE A 43 -16.71 -5.65 -2.24
CA ILE A 43 -15.81 -4.54 -2.55
C ILE A 43 -15.62 -3.58 -1.38
N GLY A 44 -16.63 -3.37 -0.55
CA GLY A 44 -16.67 -2.34 0.49
C GLY A 44 -16.39 -2.82 1.90
N TYR A 45 -16.24 -4.10 2.13
CA TYR A 45 -16.10 -4.67 3.48
C TYR A 45 -15.01 -4.01 4.34
N ASP A 46 -13.83 -3.81 3.79
CA ASP A 46 -12.70 -3.21 4.50
C ASP A 46 -12.90 -1.71 4.75
N ILE A 47 -13.53 -0.99 3.83
CA ILE A 47 -13.87 0.43 4.00
C ILE A 47 -14.92 0.60 5.09
N LEU A 48 -15.98 -0.19 5.06
CA LEU A 48 -17.02 -0.19 6.09
C LEU A 48 -16.44 -0.53 7.47
N ARG A 49 -15.56 -1.51 7.55
CA ARG A 49 -14.88 -1.88 8.79
C ARG A 49 -13.97 -0.76 9.31
N LYS A 50 -13.22 -0.10 8.43
CA LYS A 50 -12.38 1.06 8.80
C LYS A 50 -13.22 2.23 9.27
N ALA A 51 -14.31 2.54 8.56
CA ALA A 51 -15.27 3.58 8.95
C ALA A 51 -15.86 3.30 10.35
N GLY A 52 -16.30 2.08 10.62
CA GLY A 52 -16.79 1.66 11.93
C GLY A 52 -15.76 1.80 13.04
N LYS A 53 -14.52 1.40 12.80
CA LYS A 53 -13.41 1.60 13.72
C LYS A 53 -13.06 3.07 13.95
N GLY A 54 -13.10 3.90 12.90
CA GLY A 54 -12.90 5.34 13.01
C GLY A 54 -13.91 6.00 13.93
N ILE A 55 -15.19 5.65 13.80
CA ILE A 55 -16.25 6.12 14.68
C ILE A 55 -15.99 5.68 16.13
N ALA A 56 -15.66 4.41 16.35
CA ALA A 56 -15.37 3.87 17.69
C ALA A 56 -14.16 4.54 18.36
N ASN A 57 -13.17 4.97 17.57
CA ASN A 57 -11.96 5.65 18.05
C ASN A 57 -12.09 7.17 18.15
N GLY A 58 -13.29 7.73 17.96
CA GLY A 58 -13.53 9.17 18.03
C GLY A 58 -13.03 9.98 16.83
N GLN A 59 -12.75 9.33 15.71
CA GLN A 59 -12.36 9.95 14.44
C GLN A 59 -13.39 9.62 13.34
N PRO A 60 -14.62 10.14 13.43
CA PRO A 60 -15.71 9.73 12.54
C PRO A 60 -15.58 10.31 11.12
N PHE A 61 -14.83 11.41 10.93
CA PHE A 61 -14.78 12.14 9.66
C PHE A 61 -13.52 11.87 8.87
N ASP A 62 -13.16 10.59 8.69
CA ASP A 62 -12.11 10.18 7.76
C ASP A 62 -12.69 9.89 6.37
N GLU A 63 -11.81 9.69 5.38
CA GLU A 63 -12.21 9.40 4.00
C GLU A 63 -13.00 8.09 3.88
N ASN A 64 -12.69 7.09 4.74
CA ASN A 64 -13.41 5.81 4.74
C ASN A 64 -14.87 6.00 5.20
N PHE A 65 -15.09 6.83 6.20
CA PHE A 65 -16.45 7.18 6.67
C PHE A 65 -17.23 7.91 5.58
N LEU A 66 -16.64 8.93 4.95
CA LEU A 66 -17.29 9.69 3.91
C LEU A 66 -17.65 8.81 2.70
N MET A 67 -16.75 7.91 2.32
CA MET A 67 -16.99 6.96 1.22
C MET A 67 -18.08 5.94 1.58
N ALA A 68 -18.07 5.41 2.81
CA ALA A 68 -19.12 4.52 3.30
C ALA A 68 -20.48 5.23 3.32
N LEU A 69 -20.52 6.46 3.82
CA LEU A 69 -21.76 7.26 3.88
C LEU A 69 -22.32 7.53 2.48
N ALA A 70 -21.45 7.96 1.54
CA ALA A 70 -21.88 8.27 0.17
C ALA A 70 -22.43 7.04 -0.55
N THR A 71 -21.76 5.90 -0.45
CA THR A 71 -22.17 4.66 -1.12
C THR A 71 -23.40 4.01 -0.48
N LEU A 72 -23.49 3.99 0.85
CA LEU A 72 -24.70 3.53 1.55
C LEU A 72 -25.87 4.47 1.28
N GLY A 73 -25.63 5.78 1.19
CA GLY A 73 -26.64 6.77 0.82
C GLY A 73 -27.19 6.55 -0.59
N ALA A 74 -26.33 6.20 -1.56
CA ALA A 74 -26.73 5.83 -2.90
C ALA A 74 -27.65 4.59 -2.92
N PHE A 75 -27.28 3.55 -2.14
CA PHE A 75 -28.14 2.36 -1.97
C PHE A 75 -29.49 2.69 -1.32
N PHE A 76 -29.47 3.48 -0.26
CA PHE A 76 -30.69 3.90 0.43
C PHE A 76 -31.61 4.70 -0.51
N LEU A 77 -31.03 5.61 -1.29
CA LEU A 77 -31.79 6.40 -2.27
C LEU A 77 -32.41 5.49 -3.35
N ALA A 78 -31.66 4.53 -3.86
CA ALA A 78 -32.16 3.57 -4.85
C ALA A 78 -33.32 2.71 -4.30
N ILE A 79 -33.25 2.32 -3.03
CA ILE A 79 -34.35 1.59 -2.35
C ILE A 79 -35.55 2.49 -2.16
N TRP A 80 -35.35 3.72 -1.69
CA TRP A 80 -36.42 4.68 -1.42
C TRP A 80 -37.19 5.07 -2.69
N THR A 81 -36.46 5.36 -3.75
CA THR A 81 -37.05 5.73 -5.04
C THR A 81 -37.53 4.52 -5.86
N LYS A 82 -37.24 3.29 -5.40
CA LYS A 82 -37.51 2.05 -6.14
C LYS A 82 -36.95 2.06 -7.57
N SER A 83 -35.86 2.82 -7.77
CA SER A 83 -35.21 2.96 -9.09
C SER A 83 -34.51 1.68 -9.57
N GLY A 84 -34.02 0.86 -8.64
CA GLY A 84 -33.19 -0.29 -8.95
C GLY A 84 -31.74 0.07 -9.34
N ASP A 85 -31.36 1.35 -9.22
CA ASP A 85 -30.03 1.86 -9.62
C ASP A 85 -28.97 1.60 -8.54
N TYR A 86 -28.81 0.34 -8.17
CA TYR A 86 -27.81 -0.08 -7.16
C TYR A 86 -26.38 -0.02 -7.67
N VAL A 87 -26.19 0.06 -8.99
CA VAL A 87 -24.87 0.04 -9.63
C VAL A 87 -24.03 1.24 -9.24
N GLU A 88 -24.64 2.42 -9.06
CA GLU A 88 -23.92 3.67 -8.78
C GLU A 88 -23.07 3.58 -7.50
N GLY A 89 -23.65 3.13 -6.39
CA GLY A 89 -22.95 3.00 -5.13
C GLY A 89 -21.79 1.99 -5.20
N ILE A 90 -21.98 0.88 -5.91
CA ILE A 90 -20.95 -0.15 -6.10
C ILE A 90 -19.87 0.37 -7.04
N ALA A 91 -20.20 1.05 -8.12
CA ALA A 91 -19.26 1.62 -9.07
C ALA A 91 -18.34 2.65 -8.38
N VAL A 92 -18.90 3.55 -7.58
CA VAL A 92 -18.13 4.53 -6.80
C VAL A 92 -17.15 3.83 -5.86
N MET A 93 -17.61 2.82 -5.12
CA MET A 93 -16.75 2.04 -4.24
C MET A 93 -15.66 1.27 -5.00
N LEU A 94 -16.01 0.72 -6.17
CA LEU A 94 -15.06 0.01 -7.04
C LEU A 94 -13.95 0.94 -7.53
N PHE A 95 -14.29 2.12 -8.03
CA PHE A 95 -13.31 3.12 -8.48
C PHE A 95 -12.43 3.61 -7.33
N TYR A 96 -13.00 3.82 -6.16
CA TYR A 96 -12.23 4.17 -4.98
C TYR A 96 -11.20 3.08 -4.64
N GLN A 97 -11.60 1.83 -4.63
CA GLN A 97 -10.70 0.69 -4.35
C GLN A 97 -9.60 0.53 -5.41
N ILE A 98 -9.91 0.81 -6.67
CA ILE A 98 -8.91 0.85 -7.74
C ILE A 98 -7.86 1.94 -7.44
N GLY A 99 -8.30 3.13 -7.08
CA GLY A 99 -7.43 4.25 -6.70
C GLY A 99 -6.53 3.91 -5.52
N GLU A 100 -7.09 3.32 -4.45
CA GLU A 100 -6.35 2.84 -3.29
C GLU A 100 -5.29 1.78 -3.64
N LEU A 101 -5.63 0.87 -4.55
CA LEU A 101 -4.67 -0.13 -5.03
C LEU A 101 -3.49 0.52 -5.76
N PHE A 102 -3.75 1.45 -6.67
CA PHE A 102 -2.71 2.20 -7.38
C PHE A 102 -1.83 3.00 -6.43
N GLN A 103 -2.44 3.72 -5.49
CA GLN A 103 -1.71 4.48 -4.47
C GLN A 103 -0.82 3.57 -3.63
N SER A 104 -1.35 2.47 -3.13
CA SER A 104 -0.61 1.48 -2.35
C SER A 104 0.56 0.88 -3.13
N TYR A 105 0.37 0.62 -4.42
CA TYR A 105 1.42 0.11 -5.30
C TYR A 105 2.52 1.13 -5.54
N ALA A 106 2.15 2.37 -5.87
CA ALA A 106 3.07 3.47 -6.15
C ALA A 106 3.93 3.82 -4.91
N VAL A 107 3.30 3.97 -3.74
CA VAL A 107 3.99 4.24 -2.46
C VAL A 107 4.90 3.07 -2.09
N GLY A 108 4.44 1.83 -2.23
CA GLY A 108 5.25 0.64 -1.94
C GLY A 108 6.47 0.51 -2.87
N LYS A 109 6.35 0.90 -4.14
CA LYS A 109 7.47 0.94 -5.09
C LYS A 109 8.48 2.02 -4.72
N SER A 110 8.00 3.22 -4.39
CA SER A 110 8.86 4.34 -3.97
C SER A 110 9.66 4.00 -2.71
N ARG A 111 9.02 3.44 -1.69
CA ARG A 111 9.69 3.02 -0.46
C ARG A 111 10.77 1.96 -0.70
N ARG A 112 10.51 0.98 -1.57
CA ARG A 112 11.51 -0.03 -1.93
C ARG A 112 12.72 0.56 -2.65
N ASN A 113 12.50 1.52 -3.52
CA ASN A 113 13.59 2.20 -4.21
C ASN A 113 14.46 3.00 -3.24
N ILE A 114 13.86 3.69 -2.27
CA ILE A 114 14.60 4.41 -1.21
C ILE A 114 15.37 3.44 -0.33
N SER A 115 14.77 2.33 0.10
CA SER A 115 15.46 1.30 0.88
C SER A 115 16.64 0.69 0.11
N ALA A 116 16.48 0.44 -1.18
CA ALA A 116 17.56 -0.07 -2.03
C ALA A 116 18.72 0.94 -2.18
N LEU A 117 18.43 2.24 -2.16
CA LEU A 117 19.46 3.29 -2.14
C LEU A 117 20.16 3.41 -0.78
N MET A 118 19.44 3.17 0.32
CA MET A 118 20.01 3.17 1.67
C MET A 118 20.84 1.92 1.98
N ASP A 119 20.59 0.82 1.27
CA ASP A 119 21.30 -0.48 1.42
C ASP A 119 22.63 -0.52 0.62
N ILE A 120 23.13 0.66 0.22
CA ILE A 120 24.46 0.80 -0.45
C ILE A 120 25.60 0.69 0.54
N ARG A 121 25.35 0.84 1.84
CA ARG A 121 26.36 0.73 2.88
C ARG A 121 26.91 -0.70 2.93
N PRO A 122 28.24 -0.89 2.83
CA PRO A 122 28.85 -2.19 3.03
C PRO A 122 28.67 -2.71 4.44
N ASP A 123 28.63 -4.02 4.58
CA ASP A 123 28.47 -4.71 5.86
C ASP A 123 29.73 -4.68 6.73
N TYR A 124 30.85 -4.18 6.20
CA TYR A 124 32.13 -4.14 6.89
C TYR A 124 32.94 -2.87 6.57
N ALA A 125 33.83 -2.52 7.48
CA ALA A 125 34.91 -1.56 7.29
C ALA A 125 36.27 -2.24 7.51
N ASN A 126 37.27 -1.83 6.74
CA ASN A 126 38.64 -2.32 6.95
C ASN A 126 39.40 -1.34 7.86
N ILE A 127 39.92 -1.82 8.96
CA ILE A 127 40.87 -1.10 9.80
C ILE A 127 42.25 -1.73 9.69
N GLU A 128 43.30 -0.94 9.82
CA GLU A 128 44.66 -1.45 9.85
C GLU A 128 45.11 -1.67 11.30
N THR A 129 45.48 -2.92 11.63
CA THR A 129 46.00 -3.33 12.90
C THR A 129 47.30 -4.07 12.66
N ASP A 130 48.41 -3.55 13.18
CA ASP A 130 49.76 -4.18 13.06
C ASP A 130 50.18 -4.49 11.61
N GLY A 131 49.85 -3.59 10.66
CA GLY A 131 50.15 -3.74 9.24
C GLY A 131 49.28 -4.75 8.50
N LYS A 132 48.22 -5.22 9.10
CA LYS A 132 47.19 -6.09 8.48
C LYS A 132 45.83 -5.42 8.46
N LEU A 133 45.09 -5.63 7.37
CA LEU A 133 43.71 -5.18 7.27
C LEU A 133 42.78 -6.17 7.98
N GLU A 134 41.98 -5.66 8.89
CA GLU A 134 40.96 -6.41 9.61
C GLU A 134 39.60 -5.87 9.25
N GLN A 135 38.66 -6.76 8.90
CA GLN A 135 37.25 -6.39 8.63
C GLN A 135 36.48 -6.35 9.95
N VAL A 136 35.88 -5.21 10.21
CA VAL A 136 35.04 -4.96 11.39
C VAL A 136 33.66 -4.45 11.01
N ASP A 137 32.70 -4.56 11.93
CA ASP A 137 31.40 -3.95 11.74
C ASP A 137 31.54 -2.41 11.70
N PRO A 138 31.00 -1.72 10.68
CA PRO A 138 31.06 -0.26 10.60
C PRO A 138 30.52 0.44 11.84
N ASP A 139 29.56 -0.15 12.55
CA ASP A 139 28.98 0.44 13.77
C ASP A 139 29.94 0.38 14.98
N GLU A 140 30.96 -0.46 14.93
CA GLU A 140 32.00 -0.58 15.97
C GLU A 140 33.15 0.40 15.76
N VAL A 141 33.24 1.06 14.60
CA VAL A 141 34.31 2.02 14.29
C VAL A 141 34.06 3.34 14.99
N ALA A 142 34.98 3.74 15.89
CA ALA A 142 34.89 4.99 16.62
C ALA A 142 35.20 6.21 15.72
N VAL A 143 34.60 7.34 16.04
CA VAL A 143 34.88 8.63 15.37
C VAL A 143 36.37 8.99 15.55
N GLY A 144 37.03 9.37 14.46
CA GLY A 144 38.46 9.64 14.42
C GLY A 144 39.35 8.44 14.08
N SER A 145 38.74 7.28 13.88
CA SER A 145 39.46 6.09 13.39
C SER A 145 39.80 6.23 11.91
N VAL A 146 40.92 5.63 11.49
CA VAL A 146 41.29 5.55 10.08
C VAL A 146 40.84 4.20 9.54
N ILE A 147 40.06 4.26 8.44
CA ILE A 147 39.64 3.06 7.70
C ILE A 147 40.35 3.02 6.34
N VAL A 148 40.49 1.83 5.78
CA VAL A 148 41.07 1.63 4.46
C VAL A 148 40.01 1.11 3.52
N VAL A 149 39.81 1.83 2.39
CA VAL A 149 38.91 1.44 1.33
C VAL A 149 39.75 1.01 0.14
N GLN A 150 39.63 -0.26 -0.27
CA GLN A 150 40.36 -0.80 -1.39
C GLN A 150 39.65 -0.49 -2.72
N PRO A 151 40.38 -0.50 -3.85
CA PRO A 151 39.78 -0.33 -5.17
C PRO A 151 38.62 -1.34 -5.40
N GLY A 152 37.45 -0.81 -5.76
CA GLY A 152 36.24 -1.61 -5.99
C GLY A 152 35.38 -1.82 -4.73
N GLU A 153 35.82 -1.39 -3.57
CA GLU A 153 35.01 -1.39 -2.36
C GLU A 153 34.16 -0.12 -2.23
N LYS A 154 33.07 -0.24 -1.56
CA LYS A 154 32.20 0.92 -1.22
C LYS A 154 32.69 1.55 0.08
N VAL A 155 32.59 2.89 0.18
CA VAL A 155 32.92 3.61 1.41
C VAL A 155 31.85 3.30 2.49
N PRO A 156 32.23 2.69 3.63
CA PRO A 156 31.28 2.22 4.63
C PRO A 156 30.81 3.29 5.61
N LEU A 157 31.60 4.36 5.78
CA LEU A 157 31.37 5.43 6.76
C LEU A 157 31.71 6.80 6.16
N ASP A 158 31.04 7.83 6.66
CA ASP A 158 31.40 9.21 6.30
C ASP A 158 32.77 9.59 6.89
N GLY A 159 33.59 10.24 6.09
CA GLY A 159 34.94 10.60 6.52
C GLY A 159 35.64 11.58 5.58
N ILE A 160 36.86 11.88 5.91
CA ILE A 160 37.76 12.74 5.13
C ILE A 160 38.91 11.88 4.60
N ILE A 161 39.22 12.04 3.32
CA ILE A 161 40.37 11.37 2.71
C ILE A 161 41.62 11.95 3.30
N VAL A 162 42.44 11.12 3.95
CA VAL A 162 43.73 11.53 4.53
C VAL A 162 44.90 11.09 3.65
N GLU A 163 44.71 10.05 2.86
CA GLU A 163 45.71 9.53 1.91
C GLU A 163 44.98 8.83 0.74
N GLY A 164 45.52 8.95 -0.47
CA GLY A 164 44.97 8.34 -1.69
C GLY A 164 44.08 9.28 -2.49
N GLU A 165 43.44 8.73 -3.51
CA GLU A 165 42.50 9.42 -4.40
C GLU A 165 41.22 8.61 -4.56
N ALA A 166 40.07 9.30 -4.62
CA ALA A 166 38.79 8.70 -4.97
C ALA A 166 38.36 9.18 -6.36
N SER A 167 37.96 8.24 -7.22
CA SER A 167 37.45 8.51 -8.57
C SER A 167 35.99 8.05 -8.69
#